data_3fc9a0c22e28f8d1e372da54d5e38034
#
_entry.id   3fc9a0c22e28f8d1e372da54d5e38034
#
_cell.length_a   1.000
_cell.length_b   1.000
_cell.length_c   1.000
_cell.angle_alpha   90.00
_cell.angle_beta   90.00
_cell.angle_gamma   90.00
#
_symmetry.space_group_name_H-M   'P 1'
#
loop_
_entity.id
_entity.type
_entity.pdbx_description
1 polymer ?
#
loop_
_entity_poly.entity_id
_entity_poly.type
_entity_poly.pdbx_seq_one_letter_code
_entity_poly.pdbx_strand_id
1 'polypeptide(L)'
;MKKLTTVALLGLMLALLITVSASASTTSSYRGTFVEVGGAVPGGSCGSATISGAGHVAFQCVVFGACGPNCDLRTIVFDDGSTLVMHESVVGVALPGNSFAAGPNAPLFLQITQTIVGGTGRFSGATGGGTGRINTAADAIISTSGTITLP
;
A
#
# COMPACT_ATOMS: atom_id res chain seq x y z
N MET A 1 9.13 -55.25 -60.39
CA MET A 1 9.88 -55.01 -59.11
C MET A 1 9.83 -53.53 -58.82
N LYS A 2 8.95 -53.09 -57.87
CA LYS A 2 8.79 -51.67 -57.47
C LYS A 2 9.47 -51.54 -56.10
N LYS A 3 10.51 -50.70 -56.04
CA LYS A 3 11.22 -50.35 -54.79
C LYS A 3 10.42 -49.26 -54.04
N LEU A 4 9.90 -49.61 -52.88
CA LEU A 4 9.32 -48.63 -51.93
C LEU A 4 10.46 -47.91 -51.22
N THR A 5 10.51 -46.59 -51.39
CA THR A 5 11.41 -45.71 -50.63
C THR A 5 10.68 -45.19 -49.44
N THR A 6 11.08 -45.63 -48.24
CA THR A 6 10.47 -45.15 -46.96
C THR A 6 11.22 -43.85 -46.61
N VAL A 7 10.48 -42.75 -46.63
CA VAL A 7 10.96 -41.41 -46.12
C VAL A 7 10.62 -41.34 -44.65
N ALA A 8 11.64 -41.42 -43.79
CA ALA A 8 11.52 -41.19 -42.36
C ALA A 8 11.46 -39.69 -42.12
N LEU A 9 10.32 -39.18 -41.71
CA LEU A 9 10.12 -37.79 -41.25
C LEU A 9 10.60 -37.68 -39.78
N LEU A 10 11.80 -37.16 -39.61
CA LEU A 10 12.34 -36.84 -38.28
C LEU A 10 11.71 -35.53 -37.80
N GLY A 11 10.66 -35.63 -37.00
CA GLY A 11 10.04 -34.48 -36.36
C GLY A 11 10.90 -33.90 -35.23
N LEU A 12 11.60 -32.82 -35.50
CA LEU A 12 12.37 -32.07 -34.51
C LEU A 12 11.41 -31.28 -33.66
N MET A 13 10.96 -31.83 -32.51
CA MET A 13 10.23 -31.09 -31.47
C MET A 13 11.22 -30.13 -30.77
N LEU A 14 11.22 -28.88 -31.21
CA LEU A 14 11.91 -27.79 -30.52
C LEU A 14 11.08 -27.41 -29.29
N ALA A 15 11.38 -28.01 -28.13
CA ALA A 15 10.78 -27.61 -26.86
C ALA A 15 11.33 -26.23 -26.49
N LEU A 16 10.51 -25.19 -26.67
CA LEU A 16 10.81 -23.85 -26.20
C LEU A 16 10.72 -23.87 -24.65
N LEU A 17 11.85 -24.03 -23.99
CA LEU A 17 11.97 -23.84 -22.55
C LEU A 17 11.80 -22.34 -22.27
N ILE A 18 10.57 -21.90 -21.95
CA ILE A 18 10.32 -20.59 -21.41
C ILE A 18 10.82 -20.60 -19.98
N THR A 19 12.05 -20.12 -19.78
CA THR A 19 12.56 -19.84 -18.44
C THR A 19 11.81 -18.64 -17.90
N VAL A 20 10.78 -18.85 -17.08
CA VAL A 20 10.20 -17.81 -16.28
C VAL A 20 11.22 -17.45 -15.22
N SER A 21 11.92 -16.34 -15.42
CA SER A 21 12.77 -15.76 -14.37
C SER A 21 11.86 -15.29 -13.24
N ALA A 22 11.83 -16.02 -12.13
CA ALA A 22 11.21 -15.54 -10.91
C ALA A 22 12.03 -14.32 -10.44
N SER A 23 11.46 -13.13 -10.55
CA SER A 23 12.05 -11.94 -9.93
C SER A 23 12.09 -12.19 -8.42
N ALA A 24 13.26 -12.00 -7.80
CA ALA A 24 13.37 -12.10 -6.35
C ALA A 24 12.58 -10.93 -5.73
N SER A 25 11.63 -11.25 -4.86
CA SER A 25 10.89 -10.22 -4.14
C SER A 25 11.83 -9.44 -3.21
N THR A 26 11.67 -8.12 -3.17
CA THR A 26 12.47 -7.24 -2.31
C THR A 26 11.61 -6.65 -1.21
N THR A 27 12.00 -6.90 0.04
CA THR A 27 11.33 -6.31 1.21
C THR A 27 12.18 -5.17 1.77
N SER A 28 11.55 -4.02 1.97
CA SER A 28 12.16 -2.83 2.58
C SER A 28 11.28 -2.27 3.69
N SER A 29 11.90 -1.64 4.69
CA SER A 29 11.18 -0.89 5.73
C SER A 29 10.77 0.47 5.22
N TYR A 30 9.62 0.96 5.67
CA TYR A 30 9.19 2.34 5.45
C TYR A 30 8.83 3.05 6.76
N ARG A 31 8.91 4.38 6.70
CA ARG A 31 8.28 5.29 7.68
C ARG A 31 7.52 6.33 6.90
N GLY A 32 6.27 6.57 7.29
CA GLY A 32 5.40 7.53 6.65
C GLY A 32 4.89 8.58 7.63
N THR A 33 4.76 9.80 7.15
CA THR A 33 4.00 10.86 7.81
C THR A 33 3.02 11.40 6.81
N PHE A 34 1.75 11.44 7.18
CA PHE A 34 0.65 11.97 6.37
C PHE A 34 0.04 13.16 7.10
N VAL A 35 -0.31 14.18 6.34
CA VAL A 35 -1.06 15.35 6.83
C VAL A 35 -2.33 15.43 6.00
N GLU A 36 -3.48 15.45 6.65
CA GLU A 36 -4.78 15.34 6.01
C GLU A 36 -5.69 16.49 6.37
N VAL A 37 -6.41 16.96 5.34
CA VAL A 37 -7.50 17.94 5.49
C VAL A 37 -8.80 17.21 5.21
N GLY A 38 -9.70 17.22 6.19
CA GLY A 38 -11.00 16.59 6.10
C GLY A 38 -11.88 17.23 5.03
N GLY A 39 -12.74 16.41 4.39
CA GLY A 39 -13.71 16.87 3.41
C GLY A 39 -13.17 17.17 2.01
N ALA A 40 -11.89 16.91 1.76
CA ALA A 40 -11.30 17.09 0.42
C ALA A 40 -11.87 16.14 -0.63
N VAL A 41 -12.39 15.00 -0.20
CA VAL A 41 -13.14 14.05 -1.03
C VAL A 41 -14.40 13.61 -0.28
N PRO A 42 -15.50 13.23 -0.97
CA PRO A 42 -16.69 12.69 -0.32
C PRO A 42 -16.36 11.49 0.57
N GLY A 43 -16.70 11.58 1.85
CA GLY A 43 -16.45 10.51 2.83
C GLY A 43 -14.97 10.27 3.15
N GLY A 44 -14.10 11.26 2.96
CA GLY A 44 -12.69 11.08 3.21
C GLY A 44 -11.90 12.37 3.38
N SER A 45 -10.59 12.25 3.37
CA SER A 45 -9.63 13.35 3.46
C SER A 45 -8.49 13.13 2.46
N CYS A 46 -7.83 14.22 2.08
CA CYS A 46 -6.63 14.19 1.24
C CYS A 46 -5.57 15.12 1.81
N GLY A 47 -4.35 14.97 1.35
CA GLY A 47 -3.27 15.85 1.73
C GLY A 47 -1.90 15.40 1.25
N SER A 48 -0.88 15.85 1.95
CA SER A 48 0.51 15.54 1.65
C SER A 48 0.99 14.33 2.44
N ALA A 49 2.07 13.71 1.96
CA ALA A 49 2.77 12.68 2.69
C ALA A 49 4.28 12.71 2.40
N THR A 50 5.03 12.14 3.34
CA THR A 50 6.42 11.73 3.13
C THR A 50 6.53 10.27 3.52
N ILE A 51 7.16 9.47 2.62
CA ILE A 51 7.40 8.03 2.89
C ILE A 51 8.86 7.74 2.58
N SER A 52 9.63 7.47 3.63
CA SER A 52 11.05 7.11 3.48
C SER A 52 11.19 5.80 2.68
N GLY A 53 12.12 5.77 1.76
CA GLY A 53 12.40 4.59 0.96
C GLY A 53 11.44 4.32 -0.20
N ALA A 54 10.32 5.10 -0.32
CA ALA A 54 9.33 4.89 -1.37
C ALA A 54 9.29 5.99 -2.44
N GLY A 55 10.07 7.06 -2.29
CA GLY A 55 10.13 8.19 -3.22
C GLY A 55 9.19 9.34 -2.86
N HIS A 56 9.13 10.35 -3.74
CA HIS A 56 8.32 11.54 -3.53
C HIS A 56 6.83 11.26 -3.75
N VAL A 57 6.02 11.71 -2.80
CA VAL A 57 4.55 11.61 -2.86
C VAL A 57 3.99 12.90 -3.43
N ALA A 58 3.22 12.80 -4.51
CA ALA A 58 2.52 13.93 -5.11
C ALA A 58 1.32 14.34 -4.22
N PHE A 59 0.51 13.36 -3.83
CA PHE A 59 -0.59 13.52 -2.87
C PHE A 59 -1.05 12.15 -2.34
N GLN A 60 -1.88 12.18 -1.32
CA GLN A 60 -2.54 10.98 -0.82
C GLN A 60 -3.99 11.31 -0.44
N CYS A 61 -4.85 10.29 -0.48
CA CYS A 61 -6.24 10.38 -0.02
C CYS A 61 -6.61 9.13 0.77
N VAL A 62 -7.49 9.30 1.73
CA VAL A 62 -8.17 8.21 2.44
C VAL A 62 -9.67 8.34 2.27
N VAL A 63 -10.34 7.23 2.01
CA VAL A 63 -11.81 7.13 1.97
C VAL A 63 -12.24 6.25 3.13
N PHE A 64 -13.02 6.84 4.03
CA PHE A 64 -13.44 6.19 5.26
C PHE A 64 -14.47 5.10 4.98
N GLY A 65 -14.32 3.95 5.63
CA GLY A 65 -15.24 2.81 5.52
C GLY A 65 -15.22 2.11 4.16
N ALA A 66 -14.29 2.46 3.24
CA ALA A 66 -14.31 1.94 1.87
C ALA A 66 -13.96 0.46 1.75
N CYS A 67 -13.35 -0.13 2.77
CA CYS A 67 -13.05 -1.57 2.81
C CYS A 67 -13.85 -2.33 3.89
N GLY A 68 -14.83 -1.68 4.53
CA GLY A 68 -15.72 -2.27 5.53
C GLY A 68 -15.76 -1.49 6.85
N PRO A 69 -16.48 -1.95 7.84
CA PRO A 69 -16.53 -1.32 9.15
C PRO A 69 -15.14 -1.19 9.77
N ASN A 70 -14.78 0.01 10.23
CA ASN A 70 -13.46 0.35 10.79
C ASN A 70 -12.27 0.08 9.84
N CYS A 71 -12.52 0.03 8.54
CA CYS A 71 -11.51 -0.17 7.52
C CYS A 71 -11.60 0.94 6.48
N ASP A 72 -10.54 1.71 6.34
CA ASP A 72 -10.41 2.83 5.43
C ASP A 72 -9.47 2.46 4.28
N LEU A 73 -9.71 3.01 3.10
CA LEU A 73 -8.87 2.81 1.93
C LEU A 73 -8.00 4.03 1.71
N ARG A 74 -6.69 3.88 1.88
CA ARG A 74 -5.70 4.92 1.56
C ARG A 74 -5.08 4.65 0.20
N THR A 75 -5.07 5.68 -0.64
CA THR A 75 -4.34 5.70 -1.91
C THR A 75 -3.27 6.78 -1.87
N ILE A 76 -2.04 6.41 -2.16
CA ILE A 76 -0.88 7.29 -2.23
C ILE A 76 -0.46 7.35 -3.68
N VAL A 77 -0.33 8.56 -4.22
CA VAL A 77 0.12 8.82 -5.59
C VAL A 77 1.50 9.45 -5.53
N PHE A 78 2.42 8.88 -6.28
CA PHE A 78 3.82 9.34 -6.35
C PHE A 78 4.05 10.21 -7.59
N ASP A 79 5.12 11.00 -7.60
CA ASP A 79 5.45 11.93 -8.70
C ASP A 79 5.65 11.21 -10.04
N ASP A 80 6.03 9.94 -10.03
CA ASP A 80 6.18 9.11 -11.22
C ASP A 80 4.85 8.50 -11.74
N GLY A 81 3.72 8.85 -11.10
CA GLY A 81 2.39 8.33 -11.41
C GLY A 81 2.10 6.94 -10.86
N SER A 82 3.05 6.30 -10.16
CA SER A 82 2.79 5.05 -9.45
C SER A 82 1.84 5.28 -8.28
N THR A 83 1.05 4.26 -7.93
CA THR A 83 0.18 4.32 -6.75
C THR A 83 0.48 3.20 -5.79
N LEU A 84 0.30 3.45 -4.49
CA LEU A 84 0.32 2.44 -3.43
C LEU A 84 -1.03 2.49 -2.71
N VAL A 85 -1.65 1.33 -2.52
CA VAL A 85 -2.98 1.20 -1.91
C VAL A 85 -2.87 0.41 -0.62
N MET A 86 -3.44 0.97 0.45
CA MET A 86 -3.43 0.38 1.78
C MET A 86 -4.84 0.32 2.36
N HIS A 87 -5.16 -0.77 3.03
CA HIS A 87 -6.24 -0.82 4.01
C HIS A 87 -5.72 -0.34 5.35
N GLU A 88 -6.46 0.55 6.00
CA GLU A 88 -6.16 1.04 7.35
C GLU A 88 -7.30 0.69 8.28
N SER A 89 -6.98 0.10 9.42
CA SER A 89 -7.97 -0.26 10.43
C SER A 89 -7.64 0.37 11.76
N VAL A 90 -8.61 1.04 12.38
CA VAL A 90 -8.48 1.55 13.74
C VAL A 90 -8.59 0.38 14.71
N VAL A 91 -7.53 0.15 15.47
CA VAL A 91 -7.42 -1.00 16.41
C VAL A 91 -7.42 -0.58 17.86
N GLY A 92 -7.36 0.72 18.16
CA GLY A 92 -7.38 1.22 19.52
C GLY A 92 -7.36 2.73 19.60
N VAL A 93 -7.62 3.23 20.81
CA VAL A 93 -7.49 4.64 21.16
C VAL A 93 -6.39 4.75 22.21
N ALA A 94 -5.33 5.50 21.91
CA ALA A 94 -4.33 5.89 22.89
C ALA A 94 -4.70 7.27 23.42
N LEU A 95 -5.05 7.34 24.70
CA LEU A 95 -5.26 8.63 25.34
C LEU A 95 -3.89 9.26 25.65
N PRO A 96 -3.74 10.60 25.52
CA PRO A 96 -2.55 11.30 26.01
C PRO A 96 -2.35 10.97 27.49
N GLY A 97 -1.10 10.86 27.94
CA GLY A 97 -0.74 10.40 29.29
C GLY A 97 -1.35 11.15 30.48
N ASN A 98 -2.08 12.26 30.24
CA ASN A 98 -2.84 13.02 31.24
C ASN A 98 -4.30 13.22 30.79
N SER A 99 -4.94 12.18 30.28
CA SER A 99 -6.27 12.21 29.69
C SER A 99 -7.38 12.77 30.59
N PHE A 100 -7.23 12.75 31.91
CA PHE A 100 -8.19 13.34 32.83
C PHE A 100 -8.22 14.88 32.83
N ALA A 101 -7.19 15.51 32.30
CA ALA A 101 -7.12 16.98 32.14
C ALA A 101 -7.56 17.46 30.74
N ALA A 102 -7.76 16.54 29.81
CA ALA A 102 -8.17 16.84 28.46
C ALA A 102 -9.67 17.06 28.41
N GLY A 103 -10.11 18.28 28.09
CA GLY A 103 -11.53 18.58 27.89
C GLY A 103 -12.16 17.76 26.73
N PRO A 104 -13.49 17.87 26.52
CA PRO A 104 -14.23 17.09 25.51
C PRO A 104 -13.74 17.27 24.07
N ASN A 105 -12.92 18.29 23.80
CA ASN A 105 -12.34 18.59 22.49
C ASN A 105 -10.83 18.24 22.39
N ALA A 106 -10.31 17.49 23.34
CA ALA A 106 -8.90 17.10 23.28
C ALA A 106 -8.63 16.20 22.09
N PRO A 107 -7.49 16.35 21.41
CA PRO A 107 -7.12 15.46 20.31
C PRO A 107 -7.02 14.02 20.80
N LEU A 108 -7.63 13.10 20.06
CA LEU A 108 -7.51 11.67 20.29
C LEU A 108 -6.31 11.15 19.50
N PHE A 109 -5.63 10.18 20.08
CA PHE A 109 -4.64 9.39 19.36
C PHE A 109 -5.25 8.03 19.03
N LEU A 110 -5.49 7.79 17.77
CA LEU A 110 -5.95 6.49 17.30
C LEU A 110 -4.75 5.62 16.96
N GLN A 111 -4.82 4.35 17.29
CA GLN A 111 -3.87 3.35 16.82
C GLN A 111 -4.44 2.67 15.59
N ILE A 112 -3.62 2.55 14.55
CA ILE A 112 -4.01 1.92 13.29
C ILE A 112 -3.07 0.78 12.93
N THR A 113 -3.61 -0.18 12.21
CA THR A 113 -2.85 -1.14 11.42
C THR A 113 -3.04 -0.83 9.94
N GLN A 114 -2.00 -1.07 9.15
CA GLN A 114 -2.02 -0.90 7.71
C GLN A 114 -1.70 -2.24 7.04
N THR A 115 -2.42 -2.55 5.96
CA THR A 115 -2.13 -3.67 5.08
C THR A 115 -2.00 -3.15 3.67
N ILE A 116 -0.86 -3.37 3.03
CA ILE A 116 -0.65 -3.03 1.62
C ILE A 116 -1.40 -4.07 0.79
N VAL A 117 -2.34 -3.61 -0.03
CA VAL A 117 -3.19 -4.46 -0.86
C VAL A 117 -2.84 -4.39 -2.34
N GLY A 118 -1.82 -3.61 -2.68
CA GLY A 118 -1.31 -3.48 -4.04
C GLY A 118 -1.00 -2.05 -4.44
N GLY A 119 -1.00 -1.82 -5.74
CA GLY A 119 -0.73 -0.51 -6.35
C GLY A 119 -0.56 -0.62 -7.85
N THR A 120 -0.08 0.44 -8.47
CA THR A 120 0.25 0.50 -9.89
C THR A 120 1.71 0.91 -10.10
N GLY A 121 2.19 0.80 -11.35
CA GLY A 121 3.57 1.13 -11.67
C GLY A 121 4.54 0.28 -10.87
N ARG A 122 5.53 0.90 -10.22
CA ARG A 122 6.53 0.19 -9.40
C ARG A 122 5.97 -0.53 -8.17
N PHE A 123 4.73 -0.25 -7.76
CA PHE A 123 4.05 -0.93 -6.66
C PHE A 123 3.03 -1.98 -7.13
N SER A 124 3.04 -2.33 -8.42
CA SER A 124 2.20 -3.42 -8.92
C SER A 124 2.56 -4.72 -8.19
N GLY A 125 1.56 -5.37 -7.58
CA GLY A 125 1.76 -6.58 -6.78
C GLY A 125 2.44 -6.37 -5.42
N ALA A 126 2.64 -5.12 -4.98
CA ALA A 126 3.19 -4.82 -3.66
C ALA A 126 2.32 -5.41 -2.55
N THR A 127 2.98 -5.93 -1.51
CA THR A 127 2.38 -6.45 -0.29
C THR A 127 3.12 -5.92 0.94
N GLY A 128 2.60 -6.21 2.12
CA GLY A 128 3.22 -5.79 3.36
C GLY A 128 2.23 -5.10 4.28
N GLY A 129 2.74 -4.24 5.15
CA GLY A 129 1.90 -3.50 6.09
C GLY A 129 2.69 -2.93 7.25
N GLY A 130 1.96 -2.37 8.19
CA GLY A 130 2.58 -1.70 9.32
C GLY A 130 1.58 -1.28 10.39
N THR A 131 2.04 -0.41 11.25
CA THR A 131 1.23 0.20 12.31
C THR A 131 1.45 1.70 12.34
N GLY A 132 0.53 2.43 12.93
CA GLY A 132 0.65 3.87 13.05
C GLY A 132 -0.22 4.46 14.13
N ARG A 133 -0.10 5.78 14.22
CA ARG A 133 -0.90 6.63 15.12
C ARG A 133 -1.45 7.80 14.35
N ILE A 134 -2.70 8.12 14.59
CA ILE A 134 -3.38 9.31 14.11
C ILE A 134 -3.52 10.27 15.28
N ASN A 135 -3.06 11.50 15.12
CA ASN A 135 -3.47 12.62 15.96
C ASN A 135 -4.66 13.30 15.29
N THR A 136 -5.82 13.28 15.93
CA THR A 136 -7.07 13.81 15.38
C THR A 136 -7.26 15.30 15.68
N ALA A 137 -6.19 16.08 15.90
CA ALA A 137 -6.28 17.53 15.93
C ALA A 137 -6.78 18.07 14.57
N ALA A 138 -7.07 19.37 14.48
CA ALA A 138 -7.77 20.01 13.34
C ALA A 138 -7.25 19.59 11.95
N ASP A 139 -5.95 19.35 11.82
CA ASP A 139 -5.33 18.68 10.67
C ASP A 139 -4.80 17.34 11.16
N ALA A 140 -5.41 16.24 10.69
CA ALA A 140 -4.98 14.93 11.15
C ALA A 140 -3.54 14.64 10.70
N ILE A 141 -2.67 14.36 11.66
CA ILE A 141 -1.29 13.94 11.41
C ILE A 141 -1.18 12.46 11.73
N ILE A 142 -0.79 11.68 10.72
CA ILE A 142 -0.62 10.25 10.83
C ILE A 142 0.86 9.90 10.72
N SER A 143 1.37 9.15 11.69
CA SER A 143 2.73 8.62 11.64
C SER A 143 2.67 7.10 11.59
N THR A 144 3.35 6.51 10.63
CA THR A 144 3.33 5.05 10.39
C THR A 144 4.72 4.47 10.19
N SER A 145 4.84 3.18 10.42
CA SER A 145 6.03 2.41 10.07
C SER A 145 5.67 0.97 9.74
N GLY A 146 6.41 0.37 8.83
CA GLY A 146 6.15 -0.99 8.40
C GLY A 146 7.13 -1.49 7.34
N THR A 147 6.68 -2.46 6.55
CA THR A 147 7.45 -3.04 5.45
C THR A 147 6.65 -3.06 4.17
N ILE A 148 7.35 -2.89 3.05
CA ILE A 148 6.83 -3.05 1.68
C ILE A 148 7.64 -4.17 1.04
N THR A 149 6.95 -5.15 0.48
CA THR A 149 7.54 -6.21 -0.35
C THR A 149 7.10 -6.00 -1.79
N LEU A 150 8.04 -5.82 -2.69
CA LEU A 150 7.84 -5.73 -4.14
C LEU A 150 8.14 -7.09 -4.78
N PRO A 151 7.35 -7.52 -5.79
CA PRO A 151 7.57 -8.78 -6.49
C PRO A 151 8.83 -8.79 -7.34
#